data_7d86df0a629f6b80eb10eb9412268d11
#
_entry.id   7d86df0a629f6b80eb10eb9412268d11
#
_cell.length_a   1.000
_cell.length_b   1.000
_cell.length_c   1.000
_cell.angle_alpha   90.00
_cell.angle_beta   90.00
_cell.angle_gamma   90.00
#
_symmetry.space_group_name_H-M   'P 1'
#
loop_
_entity.id
_entity.type
_entity.pdbx_description
1 polymer ?
#
loop_
_entity_poly.entity_id
_entity_poly.type
_entity_poly.pdbx_seq_one_letter_code
_entity_poly.pdbx_strand_id
1 'polypeptide(L)'
;MAGPGIELIGAEETAEVLEVMASGFLSRYGPADNPAFKAKVHKVELAIAELAGVGYGLALSGGGSAALLVAMMGLGIGDGDEVIVPGFTYVASISSIVYTGATPVLGEVDDTFNLDPVDVEAKITSRTKAILVVHMLGAPARLDELKAIADKHGIALIEDCAQGMGCTYQGQGVGGIGTIGTYSFNENKTITCGDGGGIVTNDQALYERCFAIHDQGHMPYRLEAKYAERPFLGLNFRMTELEGAVLLGQLPKLGYIRDRLRSNKAVVKGILSEVPGIGFRRLIDPEGDLASHLVVVLPTREIAEAVAKEVGSITLGASGWHVYSKMDHVLARRTATGKGCPFDCGHPDHNTGNYWAGMLPQSDALLARSISIGIGIKDVNLAPYGLRVSDDGAAAQVVGERFAEVARKHIG
;
A
#
# COMPACT_ATOMS: atom_id res chain seq x y z
N MET A 1 13.97 -1.41 -11.03
CA MET A 1 12.94 -2.21 -10.35
C MET A 1 11.70 -2.18 -11.21
N ALA A 2 11.08 -3.30 -11.44
CA ALA A 2 9.85 -3.34 -12.22
C ALA A 2 8.83 -4.17 -11.45
N GLY A 3 7.63 -3.63 -11.23
CA GLY A 3 6.49 -4.39 -10.78
C GLY A 3 5.84 -5.13 -11.96
N PRO A 4 4.90 -6.06 -11.71
CA PRO A 4 4.20 -6.78 -12.75
C PRO A 4 3.57 -5.86 -13.81
N GLY A 5 3.02 -4.74 -13.38
CA GLY A 5 2.36 -3.79 -14.28
C GLY A 5 3.27 -3.27 -15.37
N ILE A 6 4.49 -2.84 -15.04
CA ILE A 6 5.41 -2.30 -16.05
C ILE A 6 5.95 -3.38 -17.00
N GLU A 7 6.14 -4.62 -16.51
CA GLU A 7 6.57 -5.74 -17.36
C GLU A 7 5.50 -6.15 -18.39
N LEU A 8 4.24 -5.82 -18.13
CA LEU A 8 3.09 -6.20 -18.96
C LEU A 8 2.52 -5.04 -19.79
N ILE A 9 3.17 -3.88 -19.80
CA ILE A 9 2.78 -2.79 -20.73
C ILE A 9 2.89 -3.27 -22.17
N GLY A 10 1.83 -3.07 -22.95
CA GLY A 10 1.72 -3.59 -24.31
C GLY A 10 0.79 -2.81 -25.22
N ALA A 11 0.14 -3.54 -26.11
CA ALA A 11 -0.72 -2.98 -27.13
C ALA A 11 -1.99 -2.34 -26.56
N GLU A 12 -2.51 -2.87 -25.45
CA GLU A 12 -3.73 -2.40 -24.77
C GLU A 12 -3.53 -0.98 -24.25
N GLU A 13 -2.48 -0.74 -23.47
CA GLU A 13 -2.15 0.60 -22.94
C GLU A 13 -1.84 1.57 -24.08
N THR A 14 -1.12 1.10 -25.11
CA THR A 14 -0.80 1.92 -26.30
C THR A 14 -2.08 2.37 -27.00
N ALA A 15 -3.05 1.48 -27.20
CA ALA A 15 -4.32 1.80 -27.86
C ALA A 15 -5.13 2.82 -27.05
N GLU A 16 -5.24 2.62 -25.73
CA GLU A 16 -5.96 3.52 -24.84
C GLU A 16 -5.34 4.93 -24.81
N VAL A 17 -4.01 5.03 -24.79
CA VAL A 17 -3.29 6.32 -24.81
C VAL A 17 -3.45 7.02 -26.16
N LEU A 18 -3.35 6.29 -27.28
CA LEU A 18 -3.55 6.87 -28.61
C LEU A 18 -4.97 7.42 -28.80
N GLU A 19 -5.99 6.78 -28.20
CA GLU A 19 -7.36 7.27 -28.21
C GLU A 19 -7.49 8.65 -27.53
N VAL A 20 -6.84 8.82 -26.37
CA VAL A 20 -6.78 10.10 -25.64
C VAL A 20 -6.04 11.14 -26.49
N MET A 21 -4.89 10.82 -27.04
CA MET A 21 -4.11 11.76 -27.89
C MET A 21 -4.88 12.18 -29.14
N ALA A 22 -5.58 11.27 -29.79
CA ALA A 22 -6.41 11.57 -30.95
C ALA A 22 -7.62 12.45 -30.60
N SER A 23 -8.15 12.33 -29.38
CA SER A 23 -9.29 13.11 -28.90
C SER A 23 -8.93 14.57 -28.57
N GLY A 24 -7.68 14.81 -28.15
CA GLY A 24 -7.22 16.10 -27.62
C GLY A 24 -7.71 16.43 -26.21
N PHE A 25 -8.53 15.57 -25.57
CA PHE A 25 -9.00 15.75 -24.18
C PHE A 25 -8.02 15.12 -23.19
N LEU A 26 -7.11 15.92 -22.62
CA LEU A 26 -6.10 15.44 -21.67
C LEU A 26 -6.55 15.56 -20.21
N SER A 27 -7.51 16.45 -19.93
CA SER A 27 -8.07 16.66 -18.60
C SER A 27 -9.15 15.63 -18.32
N ARG A 28 -9.28 15.21 -17.04
CA ARG A 28 -10.39 14.36 -16.57
C ARG A 28 -11.79 14.98 -16.80
N TYR A 29 -11.85 16.25 -17.14
CA TYR A 29 -13.08 16.97 -17.42
C TYR A 29 -13.21 17.26 -18.92
N GLY A 30 -14.23 16.68 -19.52
CA GLY A 30 -14.64 16.93 -20.89
C GLY A 30 -16.16 16.98 -21.01
N PRO A 31 -16.68 17.47 -22.15
CA PRO A 31 -18.12 17.55 -22.36
C PRO A 31 -18.70 16.13 -22.49
N ALA A 32 -19.70 15.82 -21.62
CA ALA A 32 -20.30 14.49 -21.57
C ALA A 32 -21.01 14.09 -22.89
N ASP A 33 -21.47 15.07 -23.66
CA ASP A 33 -22.15 14.91 -24.96
C ASP A 33 -21.17 14.78 -26.15
N ASN A 34 -19.86 14.99 -25.92
CA ASN A 34 -18.87 14.85 -26.98
C ASN A 34 -18.31 13.40 -27.02
N PRO A 35 -18.60 12.63 -28.08
CA PRO A 35 -18.15 11.21 -28.17
C PRO A 35 -16.63 11.05 -28.27
N ALA A 36 -15.88 12.12 -28.55
CA ALA A 36 -14.42 12.09 -28.55
C ALA A 36 -13.86 12.07 -27.11
N PHE A 37 -14.57 12.62 -26.12
CA PHE A 37 -14.17 12.51 -24.70
C PHE A 37 -14.48 11.11 -24.20
N LYS A 38 -13.44 10.35 -23.78
CA LYS A 38 -13.57 8.95 -23.43
C LYS A 38 -13.74 8.70 -21.93
N ALA A 39 -13.56 9.71 -21.10
CA ALA A 39 -13.71 9.67 -19.64
C ALA A 39 -12.89 8.53 -19.00
N LYS A 40 -11.62 8.40 -19.39
CA LYS A 40 -10.75 7.29 -18.95
C LYS A 40 -10.60 7.27 -17.44
N VAL A 41 -10.35 8.42 -16.82
CA VAL A 41 -10.22 8.55 -15.37
C VAL A 41 -11.50 8.10 -14.67
N HIS A 42 -12.67 8.54 -15.13
CA HIS A 42 -13.94 8.13 -14.52
C HIS A 42 -14.18 6.61 -14.62
N LYS A 43 -13.81 5.99 -15.73
CA LYS A 43 -13.89 4.53 -15.88
C LYS A 43 -12.96 3.79 -14.91
N VAL A 44 -11.76 4.34 -14.67
CA VAL A 44 -10.84 3.81 -13.64
C VAL A 44 -11.47 3.91 -12.25
N GLU A 45 -12.10 5.05 -11.93
CA GLU A 45 -12.78 5.25 -10.64
C GLU A 45 -13.89 4.22 -10.39
N LEU A 46 -14.71 3.95 -11.42
CA LEU A 46 -15.73 2.90 -11.34
C LEU A 46 -15.10 1.52 -11.15
N ALA A 47 -14.04 1.21 -11.89
CA ALA A 47 -13.39 -0.10 -11.82
C ALA A 47 -12.71 -0.37 -10.47
N ILE A 48 -12.03 0.62 -9.87
CA ILE A 48 -11.43 0.44 -8.54
C ILE A 48 -12.49 0.35 -7.44
N ALA A 49 -13.60 1.07 -7.55
CA ALA A 49 -14.73 0.95 -6.63
C ALA A 49 -15.36 -0.45 -6.72
N GLU A 50 -15.57 -0.97 -7.93
CA GLU A 50 -16.08 -2.33 -8.17
C GLU A 50 -15.13 -3.41 -7.60
N LEU A 51 -13.82 -3.28 -7.83
CA LEU A 51 -12.80 -4.19 -7.29
C LEU A 51 -12.80 -4.24 -5.77
N ALA A 52 -13.02 -3.11 -5.11
CA ALA A 52 -13.12 -3.02 -3.65
C ALA A 52 -14.51 -3.41 -3.12
N GLY A 53 -15.54 -3.48 -3.98
CA GLY A 53 -16.92 -3.75 -3.59
C GLY A 53 -17.58 -2.59 -2.87
N VAL A 54 -17.27 -1.34 -3.26
CA VAL A 54 -17.77 -0.10 -2.64
C VAL A 54 -18.44 0.82 -3.65
N GLY A 55 -19.14 1.84 -3.15
CA GLY A 55 -19.92 2.76 -3.99
C GLY A 55 -19.10 3.86 -4.68
N TYR A 56 -17.94 4.23 -4.16
CA TYR A 56 -17.19 5.40 -4.62
C TYR A 56 -15.71 5.11 -4.82
N GLY A 57 -15.17 5.54 -5.96
CA GLY A 57 -13.76 5.54 -6.30
C GLY A 57 -13.30 6.93 -6.73
N LEU A 58 -12.08 7.31 -6.40
CA LEU A 58 -11.45 8.56 -6.80
C LEU A 58 -10.02 8.28 -7.25
N ALA A 59 -9.70 8.60 -8.49
CA ALA A 59 -8.36 8.46 -9.03
C ALA A 59 -7.59 9.79 -8.95
N LEU A 60 -6.32 9.70 -8.49
CA LEU A 60 -5.47 10.85 -8.20
C LEU A 60 -4.13 10.73 -8.90
N SER A 61 -3.52 11.86 -9.24
CA SER A 61 -2.08 11.95 -9.51
C SER A 61 -1.27 12.02 -8.20
N GLY A 62 0.03 11.79 -8.28
CA GLY A 62 0.92 11.90 -7.11
C GLY A 62 1.01 10.63 -6.25
N GLY A 63 0.58 9.49 -6.79
CA GLY A 63 0.81 8.17 -6.22
C GLY A 63 0.01 7.87 -4.95
N GLY A 64 0.38 6.77 -4.30
CA GLY A 64 -0.22 6.35 -3.02
C GLY A 64 -0.03 7.38 -1.90
N SER A 65 1.03 8.18 -1.93
CA SER A 65 1.28 9.22 -0.93
C SER A 65 0.19 10.31 -0.97
N ALA A 66 -0.21 10.75 -2.18
CA ALA A 66 -1.30 11.70 -2.35
C ALA A 66 -2.64 11.07 -1.93
N ALA A 67 -2.88 9.79 -2.26
CA ALA A 67 -4.08 9.08 -1.86
C ALA A 67 -4.21 9.00 -0.33
N LEU A 68 -3.14 8.62 0.38
CA LEU A 68 -3.10 8.58 1.84
C LEU A 68 -3.32 9.96 2.46
N LEU A 69 -2.63 11.00 1.96
CA LEU A 69 -2.78 12.35 2.45
C LEU A 69 -4.22 12.86 2.28
N VAL A 70 -4.80 12.68 1.09
CA VAL A 70 -6.18 13.10 0.79
C VAL A 70 -7.20 12.33 1.63
N ALA A 71 -7.00 11.02 1.85
CA ALA A 71 -7.86 10.20 2.69
C ALA A 71 -7.86 10.69 4.15
N MET A 72 -6.70 10.96 4.74
CA MET A 72 -6.58 11.48 6.10
C MET A 72 -7.15 12.90 6.24
N MET A 73 -6.87 13.80 5.29
CA MET A 73 -7.48 15.13 5.26
C MET A 73 -9.02 15.04 5.10
N GLY A 74 -9.51 14.09 4.30
CA GLY A 74 -10.93 13.80 4.14
C GLY A 74 -11.60 13.40 5.45
N LEU A 75 -10.92 12.60 6.26
CA LEU A 75 -11.35 12.22 7.61
C LEU A 75 -11.23 13.37 8.64
N GLY A 76 -10.65 14.51 8.24
CA GLY A 76 -10.43 15.64 9.14
C GLY A 76 -9.27 15.45 10.12
N ILE A 77 -8.36 14.52 9.83
CA ILE A 77 -7.17 14.25 10.65
C ILE A 77 -6.18 15.40 10.48
N GLY A 78 -5.67 15.93 11.58
CA GLY A 78 -4.78 17.08 11.59
C GLY A 78 -4.03 17.27 12.90
N ASP A 79 -3.70 18.52 13.18
CA ASP A 79 -2.94 18.93 14.35
C ASP A 79 -3.58 18.46 15.67
N GLY A 80 -2.78 17.83 16.52
CA GLY A 80 -3.19 17.26 17.81
C GLY A 80 -3.74 15.83 17.74
N ASP A 81 -4.06 15.33 16.55
CA ASP A 81 -4.53 13.97 16.36
C ASP A 81 -3.39 12.94 16.31
N GLU A 82 -3.72 11.69 16.57
CA GLU A 82 -2.81 10.56 16.46
C GLU A 82 -3.36 9.54 15.47
N VAL A 83 -2.47 8.94 14.66
CA VAL A 83 -2.80 7.82 13.77
C VAL A 83 -1.85 6.66 14.08
N ILE A 84 -2.43 5.51 14.45
CA ILE A 84 -1.64 4.28 14.66
C ILE A 84 -1.28 3.69 13.31
N VAL A 85 0.01 3.40 13.09
CA VAL A 85 0.56 2.92 11.82
C VAL A 85 1.65 1.87 12.09
N PRO A 86 1.79 0.78 11.29
CA PRO A 86 2.82 -0.22 11.56
C PRO A 86 4.23 0.34 11.44
N GLY A 87 5.14 -0.13 12.28
CA GLY A 87 6.58 0.17 12.16
C GLY A 87 7.27 -0.52 10.97
N PHE A 88 6.59 -1.48 10.34
CA PHE A 88 6.99 -2.12 9.09
C PHE A 88 6.01 -1.72 7.98
N THR A 89 6.36 -0.66 7.28
CA THR A 89 5.60 -0.10 6.13
C THR A 89 6.53 0.75 5.28
N TYR A 90 6.14 1.04 4.04
CA TYR A 90 6.81 2.08 3.25
C TYR A 90 6.65 3.44 3.92
N VAL A 91 7.70 4.25 3.89
CA VAL A 91 7.75 5.56 4.60
C VAL A 91 6.57 6.48 4.29
N ALA A 92 5.92 6.34 3.13
CA ALA A 92 4.78 7.18 2.75
C ALA A 92 3.60 7.06 3.72
N SER A 93 3.35 5.89 4.31
CA SER A 93 2.29 5.72 5.33
C SER A 93 2.54 6.60 6.55
N ILE A 94 3.82 6.73 6.98
CA ILE A 94 4.21 7.58 8.12
C ILE A 94 4.24 9.05 7.71
N SER A 95 4.87 9.38 6.58
CA SER A 95 5.04 10.77 6.15
C SER A 95 3.69 11.43 5.83
N SER A 96 2.73 10.71 5.27
CA SER A 96 1.40 11.26 4.98
C SER A 96 0.66 11.68 6.26
N ILE A 97 0.84 10.96 7.38
CA ILE A 97 0.33 11.36 8.70
C ILE A 97 1.01 12.67 9.13
N VAL A 98 2.33 12.74 9.06
CA VAL A 98 3.08 13.93 9.46
C VAL A 98 2.67 15.17 8.64
N TYR A 99 2.41 15.00 7.34
CA TYR A 99 1.99 16.11 6.48
C TYR A 99 0.56 16.60 6.72
N THR A 100 -0.29 15.87 7.46
CA THR A 100 -1.55 16.41 7.98
C THR A 100 -1.37 17.24 9.26
N GLY A 101 -0.23 17.20 9.90
CA GLY A 101 0.02 17.74 11.23
C GLY A 101 -0.23 16.76 12.36
N ALA A 102 -0.75 15.56 12.07
CA ALA A 102 -1.01 14.51 13.05
C ALA A 102 0.25 13.73 13.42
N THR A 103 0.24 13.11 14.59
CA THR A 103 1.36 12.31 15.11
C THR A 103 1.21 10.84 14.72
N PRO A 104 2.19 10.25 14.00
CA PRO A 104 2.22 8.81 13.79
C PRO A 104 2.57 8.08 15.10
N VAL A 105 1.72 7.14 15.50
CA VAL A 105 1.95 6.22 16.62
C VAL A 105 2.37 4.88 16.04
N LEU A 106 3.65 4.54 16.14
CA LEU A 106 4.18 3.32 15.54
C LEU A 106 3.73 2.08 16.31
N GLY A 107 3.15 1.12 15.59
CA GLY A 107 2.66 -0.16 16.10
C GLY A 107 3.55 -1.33 15.73
N GLU A 108 3.54 -2.37 16.59
CA GLU A 108 4.16 -3.65 16.32
C GLU A 108 3.50 -4.37 15.14
N VAL A 109 4.26 -5.23 14.47
CA VAL A 109 3.69 -6.24 13.56
C VAL A 109 3.82 -7.63 14.18
N ASP A 110 2.83 -8.49 13.91
CA ASP A 110 2.83 -9.89 14.36
C ASP A 110 3.38 -10.84 13.27
N ASP A 111 3.19 -12.14 13.46
CA ASP A 111 3.63 -13.19 12.52
C ASP A 111 2.92 -13.15 11.15
N THR A 112 1.93 -12.29 10.98
CA THR A 112 1.35 -11.93 9.68
C THR A 112 2.14 -10.86 8.94
N PHE A 113 3.15 -10.25 9.57
CA PHE A 113 3.89 -9.08 9.08
C PHE A 113 3.01 -7.86 8.78
N ASN A 114 1.82 -7.85 9.35
CA ASN A 114 0.90 -6.73 9.37
C ASN A 114 0.74 -6.24 10.81
N LEU A 115 0.08 -5.08 10.96
CA LEU A 115 -0.16 -4.43 12.24
C LEU A 115 -0.82 -5.39 13.26
N ASP A 116 -0.24 -5.49 14.45
CA ASP A 116 -0.73 -6.36 15.53
C ASP A 116 -1.93 -5.72 16.25
N PRO A 117 -3.14 -6.31 16.21
CA PRO A 117 -4.31 -5.76 16.88
C PRO A 117 -4.15 -5.63 18.40
N VAL A 118 -3.35 -6.48 19.04
CA VAL A 118 -3.12 -6.41 20.49
C VAL A 118 -2.34 -5.15 20.85
N ASP A 119 -1.30 -4.84 20.08
CA ASP A 119 -0.52 -3.62 20.27
C ASP A 119 -1.32 -2.36 19.90
N VAL A 120 -2.16 -2.45 18.85
CA VAL A 120 -3.08 -1.36 18.48
C VAL A 120 -4.00 -0.98 19.62
N GLU A 121 -4.70 -1.95 20.20
CA GLU A 121 -5.63 -1.71 21.33
C GLU A 121 -4.90 -1.06 22.53
N ALA A 122 -3.67 -1.48 22.81
CA ALA A 122 -2.87 -0.93 23.90
C ALA A 122 -2.38 0.52 23.66
N LYS A 123 -2.30 0.95 22.38
CA LYS A 123 -1.79 2.28 21.99
C LYS A 123 -2.87 3.31 21.74
N ILE A 124 -4.15 2.95 21.82
CA ILE A 124 -5.25 3.91 21.64
C ILE A 124 -5.27 4.91 22.79
N THR A 125 -5.37 6.18 22.45
CA THR A 125 -5.55 7.31 23.37
C THR A 125 -6.80 8.13 22.99
N SER A 126 -7.14 9.13 23.77
CA SER A 126 -8.23 10.06 23.42
C SER A 126 -7.95 10.91 22.18
N ARG A 127 -6.71 10.95 21.70
CA ARG A 127 -6.30 11.68 20.50
C ARG A 127 -6.26 10.77 19.25
N THR A 128 -6.33 9.45 19.42
CA THR A 128 -6.33 8.53 18.27
C THR A 128 -7.57 8.76 17.42
N LYS A 129 -7.38 9.07 16.14
CA LYS A 129 -8.46 9.30 15.15
C LYS A 129 -8.56 8.19 14.14
N ALA A 130 -7.47 7.48 13.88
CA ALA A 130 -7.49 6.38 12.93
C ALA A 130 -6.44 5.31 13.25
N ILE A 131 -6.73 4.11 12.76
CA ILE A 131 -5.79 3.03 12.56
C ILE A 131 -5.50 2.99 11.07
N LEU A 132 -4.23 3.13 10.67
CA LEU A 132 -3.78 2.93 9.30
C LEU A 132 -3.15 1.55 9.21
N VAL A 133 -3.85 0.62 8.59
CA VAL A 133 -3.37 -0.73 8.33
C VAL A 133 -2.79 -0.82 6.93
N VAL A 134 -1.69 -1.56 6.78
CA VAL A 134 -1.06 -1.81 5.47
C VAL A 134 -1.21 -3.29 5.13
N HIS A 135 -1.64 -3.61 3.91
CA HIS A 135 -1.63 -4.99 3.39
C HIS A 135 -0.23 -5.33 2.88
N MET A 136 0.69 -5.46 3.85
CA MET A 136 2.12 -5.52 3.57
C MET A 136 2.51 -6.76 2.79
N LEU A 137 3.36 -6.59 1.76
CA LEU A 137 3.87 -7.68 0.92
C LEU A 137 2.75 -8.50 0.25
N GLY A 138 1.63 -7.84 -0.08
CA GLY A 138 0.54 -8.45 -0.85
C GLY A 138 -0.30 -9.46 -0.10
N ALA A 139 -0.39 -9.39 1.24
CA ALA A 139 -1.31 -10.22 1.99
C ALA A 139 -2.18 -9.39 2.94
N PRO A 140 -3.49 -9.70 3.03
CA PRO A 140 -4.42 -8.93 3.85
C PRO A 140 -4.06 -9.01 5.34
N ALA A 141 -4.30 -7.89 6.04
CA ALA A 141 -4.14 -7.80 7.49
C ALA A 141 -5.33 -8.47 8.21
N ARG A 142 -5.28 -8.51 9.56
CA ARG A 142 -6.35 -9.02 10.44
C ARG A 142 -7.50 -8.02 10.52
N LEU A 143 -8.23 -7.85 9.41
CA LEU A 143 -9.20 -6.75 9.25
C LEU A 143 -10.38 -6.86 10.20
N ASP A 144 -10.88 -8.07 10.50
CA ASP A 144 -12.00 -8.25 11.43
C ASP A 144 -11.66 -7.70 12.82
N GLU A 145 -10.45 -8.00 13.32
CA GLU A 145 -10.01 -7.57 14.64
C GLU A 145 -9.71 -6.07 14.67
N LEU A 146 -9.01 -5.56 13.66
CA LEU A 146 -8.68 -4.13 13.58
C LEU A 146 -9.94 -3.29 13.38
N LYS A 147 -10.90 -3.78 12.59
CA LYS A 147 -12.19 -3.11 12.42
C LYS A 147 -13.00 -3.10 13.72
N ALA A 148 -13.05 -4.23 14.44
CA ALA A 148 -13.73 -4.30 15.72
C ALA A 148 -13.14 -3.32 16.76
N ILE A 149 -11.81 -3.15 16.76
CA ILE A 149 -11.13 -2.15 17.60
C ILE A 149 -11.53 -0.73 17.15
N ALA A 150 -11.47 -0.44 15.85
CA ALA A 150 -11.85 0.87 15.33
C ALA A 150 -13.30 1.23 15.67
N ASP A 151 -14.24 0.30 15.47
CA ASP A 151 -15.66 0.46 15.77
C ASP A 151 -15.89 0.68 17.29
N LYS A 152 -15.21 -0.10 18.14
CA LYS A 152 -15.29 0.03 19.61
C LYS A 152 -14.89 1.41 20.11
N HIS A 153 -13.88 2.01 19.49
CA HIS A 153 -13.35 3.31 19.89
C HIS A 153 -13.91 4.48 19.08
N GLY A 154 -14.75 4.22 18.08
CA GLY A 154 -15.36 5.24 17.22
C GLY A 154 -14.32 5.98 16.37
N ILE A 155 -13.26 5.30 15.94
CA ILE A 155 -12.17 5.83 15.10
C ILE A 155 -12.18 5.21 13.72
N ALA A 156 -11.52 5.84 12.74
CA ALA A 156 -11.48 5.35 11.38
C ALA A 156 -10.48 4.19 11.21
N LEU A 157 -10.80 3.23 10.33
CA LEU A 157 -9.85 2.25 9.80
C LEU A 157 -9.50 2.64 8.36
N ILE A 158 -8.24 3.02 8.12
CA ILE A 158 -7.70 3.35 6.80
C ILE A 158 -6.93 2.13 6.29
N GLU A 159 -7.29 1.64 5.10
CA GLU A 159 -6.58 0.54 4.45
C GLU A 159 -5.57 1.09 3.44
N ASP A 160 -4.28 0.93 3.71
CA ASP A 160 -3.22 1.17 2.72
C ASP A 160 -3.02 -0.10 1.88
N CYS A 161 -3.61 -0.10 0.70
CA CYS A 161 -3.56 -1.18 -0.27
C CYS A 161 -2.47 -0.99 -1.33
N ALA A 162 -1.48 -0.11 -1.09
CA ALA A 162 -0.43 0.17 -2.07
C ALA A 162 0.40 -1.08 -2.47
N GLN A 163 0.42 -2.11 -1.64
CA GLN A 163 1.01 -3.43 -1.94
C GLN A 163 -0.05 -4.54 -2.04
N GLY A 164 -1.33 -4.19 -1.84
CA GLY A 164 -2.46 -5.11 -1.78
C GLY A 164 -3.42 -5.05 -2.98
N MET A 165 -3.09 -4.32 -4.05
CA MET A 165 -3.97 -4.24 -5.22
C MET A 165 -4.17 -5.61 -5.86
N GLY A 166 -5.43 -6.11 -5.82
CA GLY A 166 -5.78 -7.47 -6.24
C GLY A 166 -5.85 -8.50 -5.11
N CYS A 167 -5.55 -8.12 -3.85
CA CYS A 167 -5.87 -8.92 -2.68
C CYS A 167 -7.36 -8.91 -2.39
N THR A 168 -7.83 -9.97 -1.73
CA THR A 168 -9.16 -10.01 -1.12
C THR A 168 -9.04 -10.40 0.35
N TYR A 169 -10.07 -10.10 1.13
CA TYR A 169 -10.23 -10.60 2.49
C TYR A 169 -11.65 -11.17 2.60
N GLN A 170 -11.75 -12.48 2.86
CA GLN A 170 -13.01 -13.21 2.87
C GLN A 170 -13.86 -12.98 1.60
N GLY A 171 -13.19 -12.89 0.44
CA GLY A 171 -13.81 -12.71 -0.86
C GLY A 171 -14.10 -11.26 -1.25
N GLN A 172 -14.00 -10.28 -0.34
CA GLN A 172 -14.12 -8.85 -0.65
C GLN A 172 -12.75 -8.24 -0.99
N GLY A 173 -12.69 -7.36 -1.98
CA GLY A 173 -11.47 -6.62 -2.29
C GLY A 173 -10.99 -5.76 -1.12
N VAL A 174 -9.69 -5.81 -0.80
CA VAL A 174 -9.12 -4.95 0.23
C VAL A 174 -9.24 -3.47 -0.18
N GLY A 175 -9.37 -2.59 0.81
CA GLY A 175 -9.70 -1.17 0.64
C GLY A 175 -11.18 -0.87 0.81
N GLY A 176 -12.05 -1.90 0.72
CA GLY A 176 -13.50 -1.75 0.88
C GLY A 176 -14.05 -2.19 2.22
N ILE A 177 -13.22 -2.61 3.17
CA ILE A 177 -13.63 -3.17 4.47
C ILE A 177 -13.54 -2.11 5.58
N GLY A 178 -12.51 -1.29 5.54
CA GLY A 178 -12.35 -0.15 6.44
C GLY A 178 -13.26 1.03 6.12
N THR A 179 -12.99 2.15 6.74
CA THR A 179 -13.68 3.42 6.48
C THR A 179 -13.35 3.96 5.10
N ILE A 180 -12.08 3.80 4.68
CA ILE A 180 -11.52 4.29 3.42
C ILE A 180 -10.30 3.44 3.03
N GLY A 181 -10.18 3.11 1.76
CA GLY A 181 -9.04 2.41 1.20
C GLY A 181 -8.24 3.29 0.25
N THR A 182 -6.92 3.07 0.19
CA THR A 182 -6.02 3.79 -0.70
C THR A 182 -5.19 2.83 -1.54
N TYR A 183 -4.96 3.18 -2.80
CA TYR A 183 -4.14 2.41 -3.75
C TYR A 183 -2.98 3.25 -4.28
N SER A 184 -1.95 2.55 -4.74
CA SER A 184 -0.83 3.14 -5.47
C SER A 184 -0.70 2.48 -6.84
N PHE A 185 -0.52 3.28 -7.87
CA PHE A 185 -0.27 2.86 -9.25
C PHE A 185 1.12 3.30 -9.72
N ASN A 186 2.07 3.37 -8.76
CA ASN A 186 3.49 3.61 -9.08
C ASN A 186 4.06 2.44 -9.92
N GLU A 187 5.17 2.68 -10.63
CA GLU A 187 5.81 1.71 -11.53
C GLU A 187 6.16 0.36 -10.89
N ASN A 188 6.34 0.31 -9.56
CA ASN A 188 6.70 -0.91 -8.83
C ASN A 188 5.47 -1.71 -8.35
N LYS A 189 4.26 -1.31 -8.69
CA LYS A 189 3.02 -1.92 -8.19
C LYS A 189 2.50 -3.02 -9.12
N THR A 190 1.48 -3.74 -8.65
CA THR A 190 0.83 -4.82 -9.39
C THR A 190 0.33 -4.36 -10.75
N ILE A 191 -0.28 -3.16 -10.79
CA ILE A 191 -0.63 -2.43 -12.00
C ILE A 191 -0.13 -0.99 -11.87
N THR A 192 0.12 -0.32 -13.00
CA THR A 192 0.75 1.01 -13.00
C THR A 192 0.23 1.95 -14.07
N CYS A 193 0.29 3.24 -13.79
CA CYS A 193 0.24 4.32 -14.79
C CYS A 193 1.43 5.28 -14.67
N GLY A 194 2.52 4.80 -14.06
CA GLY A 194 3.69 5.60 -13.73
C GLY A 194 3.67 6.05 -12.29
N ASP A 195 2.77 6.94 -11.89
CA ASP A 195 2.75 7.50 -10.52
C ASP A 195 1.35 7.91 -10.02
N GLY A 196 0.32 7.15 -10.36
CA GLY A 196 -1.06 7.38 -9.93
C GLY A 196 -1.38 6.82 -8.54
N GLY A 197 -2.50 7.27 -7.99
CA GLY A 197 -3.12 6.77 -6.77
C GLY A 197 -4.62 6.61 -6.89
N GLY A 198 -5.24 5.94 -5.93
CA GLY A 198 -6.69 5.78 -5.87
C GLY A 198 -7.20 5.78 -4.43
N ILE A 199 -8.43 6.21 -4.26
CA ILE A 199 -9.18 6.17 -3.00
C ILE A 199 -10.50 5.45 -3.27
N VAL A 200 -10.95 4.64 -2.31
CA VAL A 200 -12.25 3.96 -2.38
C VAL A 200 -12.95 4.03 -1.02
N THR A 201 -14.28 4.18 -1.03
CA THR A 201 -15.11 4.24 0.19
C THR A 201 -16.58 3.99 -0.12
N ASN A 202 -17.36 3.60 0.89
CA ASN A 202 -18.83 3.56 0.83
C ASN A 202 -19.48 4.85 1.35
N ASP A 203 -18.73 5.73 1.99
CA ASP A 203 -19.24 6.98 2.56
C ASP A 203 -19.22 8.09 1.50
N GLN A 204 -20.39 8.50 1.06
CA GLN A 204 -20.55 9.58 0.07
C GLN A 204 -19.97 10.91 0.57
N ALA A 205 -20.23 11.27 1.82
CA ALA A 205 -19.76 12.54 2.36
C ALA A 205 -18.24 12.58 2.44
N LEU A 206 -17.61 11.45 2.80
CA LEU A 206 -16.16 11.31 2.80
C LEU A 206 -15.58 11.36 1.37
N TYR A 207 -16.21 10.69 0.40
CA TYR A 207 -15.84 10.78 -1.01
C TYR A 207 -15.89 12.24 -1.50
N GLU A 208 -16.98 12.97 -1.23
CA GLU A 208 -17.14 14.36 -1.63
C GLU A 208 -16.07 15.28 -1.01
N ARG A 209 -15.72 15.05 0.26
CA ARG A 209 -14.61 15.75 0.93
C ARG A 209 -13.26 15.45 0.26
N CYS A 210 -12.96 14.18 0.01
CA CYS A 210 -11.73 13.76 -0.69
C CYS A 210 -11.66 14.36 -2.09
N PHE A 211 -12.80 14.39 -2.80
CA PHE A 211 -12.90 15.00 -4.11
C PHE A 211 -12.58 16.51 -4.05
N ALA A 212 -13.17 17.24 -3.09
CA ALA A 212 -12.90 18.66 -2.92
C ALA A 212 -11.42 18.95 -2.59
N ILE A 213 -10.79 18.09 -1.76
CA ILE A 213 -9.35 18.21 -1.45
C ILE A 213 -8.51 18.04 -2.72
N HIS A 214 -8.80 17.03 -3.55
CA HIS A 214 -8.00 16.73 -4.73
C HIS A 214 -8.23 17.72 -5.89
N ASP A 215 -9.34 18.45 -5.90
CA ASP A 215 -9.74 19.37 -7.00
C ASP A 215 -10.02 20.80 -6.51
N GLN A 216 -9.09 21.40 -5.78
CA GLN A 216 -9.09 22.83 -5.43
C GLN A 216 -10.37 23.32 -4.73
N GLY A 217 -11.04 22.45 -3.98
CA GLY A 217 -12.30 22.75 -3.30
C GLY A 217 -13.55 22.57 -4.16
N HIS A 218 -13.44 22.05 -5.39
CA HIS A 218 -14.60 21.78 -6.23
C HIS A 218 -15.29 20.47 -5.79
N MET A 219 -16.63 20.49 -5.86
CA MET A 219 -17.44 19.30 -5.62
C MET A 219 -17.51 18.38 -6.86
N PRO A 220 -17.83 17.09 -6.72
CA PRO A 220 -17.94 16.15 -7.85
C PRO A 220 -18.84 16.62 -8.98
N TYR A 221 -19.89 17.36 -8.64
CA TYR A 221 -20.93 17.85 -9.57
C TYR A 221 -20.62 19.20 -10.20
N ARG A 222 -19.37 19.65 -10.20
CA ARG A 222 -18.99 20.99 -10.65
C ARG A 222 -19.38 21.32 -12.10
N LEU A 223 -19.58 20.31 -12.95
CA LEU A 223 -20.00 20.47 -14.34
C LEU A 223 -21.52 20.57 -14.49
N GLU A 224 -22.28 20.09 -13.51
CA GLU A 224 -23.74 20.04 -13.52
C GLU A 224 -24.36 21.16 -12.67
N ALA A 225 -23.70 21.50 -11.57
CA ALA A 225 -24.20 22.52 -10.66
C ALA A 225 -23.65 23.88 -11.00
N LYS A 226 -24.53 24.88 -11.05
CA LYS A 226 -24.14 26.29 -10.95
C LYS A 226 -23.50 26.47 -9.57
N TYR A 227 -22.18 26.28 -9.48
CA TYR A 227 -21.30 26.55 -8.33
C TYR A 227 -21.97 26.36 -6.97
N ALA A 228 -22.05 25.11 -6.56
CA ALA A 228 -22.21 24.80 -5.15
C ALA A 228 -21.07 25.46 -4.35
N GLU A 229 -21.34 25.80 -3.11
CA GLU A 229 -20.32 26.34 -2.20
C GLU A 229 -19.07 25.46 -2.19
N ARG A 230 -17.89 26.09 -2.22
CA ARG A 230 -16.62 25.39 -2.03
C ARG A 230 -16.42 25.22 -0.52
N PRO A 231 -16.38 23.99 0.00
CA PRO A 231 -16.38 23.78 1.45
C PRO A 231 -15.08 24.27 2.12
N PHE A 232 -13.95 24.25 1.40
CA PHE A 232 -12.63 24.64 1.89
C PHE A 232 -11.63 24.77 0.73
N LEU A 233 -10.39 25.16 1.06
CA LEU A 233 -9.27 25.20 0.10
C LEU A 233 -8.76 23.78 -0.15
N GLY A 234 -8.71 23.37 -1.40
CA GLY A 234 -8.15 22.09 -1.84
C GLY A 234 -6.86 22.25 -2.62
N LEU A 235 -6.27 21.13 -2.99
CA LEU A 235 -5.05 21.02 -3.79
C LEU A 235 -5.37 20.52 -5.22
N ASN A 236 -4.35 20.39 -6.05
CA ASN A 236 -4.49 19.82 -7.38
C ASN A 236 -3.79 18.43 -7.44
N PHE A 237 -4.56 17.38 -7.23
CA PHE A 237 -4.15 16.00 -7.42
C PHE A 237 -4.95 15.29 -8.51
N ARG A 238 -5.48 16.03 -9.46
CA ARG A 238 -6.30 15.45 -10.54
C ARG A 238 -5.47 14.53 -11.42
N MET A 239 -5.91 13.29 -11.55
CA MET A 239 -5.36 12.36 -12.54
C MET A 239 -5.69 12.86 -13.95
N THR A 240 -4.77 12.70 -14.89
CA THR A 240 -4.95 13.00 -16.31
C THR A 240 -5.64 11.86 -17.04
N GLU A 241 -6.29 12.13 -18.18
CA GLU A 241 -6.86 11.09 -19.06
C GLU A 241 -5.77 10.13 -19.59
N LEU A 242 -4.52 10.57 -19.71
CA LEU A 242 -3.39 9.71 -20.12
C LEU A 242 -3.06 8.66 -19.06
N GLU A 243 -2.94 9.05 -17.78
CA GLU A 243 -2.76 8.13 -16.68
C GLU A 243 -3.95 7.16 -16.57
N GLY A 244 -5.19 7.69 -16.70
CA GLY A 244 -6.40 6.88 -16.73
C GLY A 244 -6.43 5.87 -17.87
N ALA A 245 -5.96 6.25 -19.05
CA ALA A 245 -5.85 5.37 -20.22
C ALA A 245 -4.90 4.20 -19.96
N VAL A 246 -3.71 4.47 -19.42
CA VAL A 246 -2.75 3.40 -19.07
C VAL A 246 -3.39 2.44 -18.06
N LEU A 247 -4.04 2.93 -17.01
CA LEU A 247 -4.69 2.07 -16.00
C LEU A 247 -5.82 1.22 -16.59
N LEU A 248 -6.61 1.74 -17.54
CA LEU A 248 -7.64 0.95 -18.20
C LEU A 248 -7.07 -0.23 -19.00
N GLY A 249 -5.89 -0.08 -19.61
CA GLY A 249 -5.17 -1.18 -20.22
C GLY A 249 -4.63 -2.19 -19.21
N GLN A 250 -4.29 -1.73 -18.00
CA GLN A 250 -3.70 -2.57 -16.94
C GLN A 250 -4.73 -3.37 -16.14
N LEU A 251 -5.88 -2.77 -15.82
CA LEU A 251 -6.90 -3.37 -14.95
C LEU A 251 -7.33 -4.78 -15.36
N PRO A 252 -7.58 -5.09 -16.66
CA PRO A 252 -7.94 -6.44 -17.09
C PRO A 252 -6.84 -7.50 -16.86
N LYS A 253 -5.59 -7.07 -16.66
CA LYS A 253 -4.44 -7.96 -16.46
C LYS A 253 -4.30 -8.46 -15.02
N LEU A 254 -5.03 -7.88 -14.04
CA LEU A 254 -4.95 -8.26 -12.62
C LEU A 254 -5.20 -9.75 -12.38
N GLY A 255 -6.18 -10.35 -13.06
CA GLY A 255 -6.47 -11.79 -12.96
C GLY A 255 -5.28 -12.64 -13.39
N TYR A 256 -4.72 -12.36 -14.58
CA TYR A 256 -3.53 -13.03 -15.08
C TYR A 256 -2.33 -12.89 -14.14
N ILE A 257 -2.08 -11.66 -13.64
CA ILE A 257 -0.98 -11.40 -12.71
C ILE A 257 -1.15 -12.26 -11.45
N ARG A 258 -2.31 -12.19 -10.79
CA ARG A 258 -2.60 -12.94 -9.57
C ARG A 258 -2.40 -14.44 -9.76
N ASP A 259 -2.95 -15.02 -10.83
CA ASP A 259 -2.89 -16.45 -11.08
C ASP A 259 -1.45 -16.91 -11.33
N ARG A 260 -0.65 -16.12 -12.04
CA ARG A 260 0.77 -16.37 -12.26
C ARG A 260 1.57 -16.32 -10.96
N LEU A 261 1.35 -15.29 -10.14
CA LEU A 261 2.02 -15.14 -8.84
C LEU A 261 1.70 -16.30 -7.91
N ARG A 262 0.43 -16.69 -7.80
CA ARG A 262 -0.01 -17.82 -6.96
C ARG A 262 0.60 -19.15 -7.40
N SER A 263 0.61 -19.42 -8.70
CA SER A 263 1.24 -20.63 -9.25
C SER A 263 2.73 -20.68 -8.90
N ASN A 264 3.47 -19.62 -9.15
CA ASN A 264 4.91 -19.57 -8.87
C ASN A 264 5.21 -19.64 -7.37
N LYS A 265 4.43 -18.93 -6.53
CA LYS A 265 4.58 -19.00 -5.06
C LYS A 265 4.36 -20.41 -4.54
N ALA A 266 3.38 -21.13 -5.07
CA ALA A 266 3.10 -22.51 -4.66
C ALA A 266 4.29 -23.44 -4.94
N VAL A 267 4.95 -23.31 -6.10
CA VAL A 267 6.15 -24.08 -6.44
C VAL A 267 7.30 -23.78 -5.46
N VAL A 268 7.64 -22.49 -5.29
CA VAL A 268 8.75 -22.10 -4.39
C VAL A 268 8.46 -22.54 -2.96
N LYS A 269 7.24 -22.31 -2.45
CA LYS A 269 6.83 -22.66 -1.09
C LYS A 269 6.87 -24.17 -0.89
N GLY A 270 6.42 -24.97 -1.87
CA GLY A 270 6.46 -26.43 -1.81
C GLY A 270 7.88 -26.95 -1.56
N ILE A 271 8.85 -26.45 -2.35
CA ILE A 271 10.27 -26.84 -2.19
C ILE A 271 10.82 -26.43 -0.82
N LEU A 272 10.52 -25.20 -0.37
CA LEU A 272 11.05 -24.69 0.89
C LEU A 272 10.40 -25.34 2.12
N SER A 273 9.18 -25.86 1.99
CA SER A 273 8.51 -26.60 3.06
C SER A 273 9.22 -27.92 3.43
N GLU A 274 10.03 -28.45 2.52
CA GLU A 274 10.86 -29.67 2.76
C GLU A 274 12.18 -29.37 3.46
N VAL A 275 12.46 -28.11 3.81
CA VAL A 275 13.70 -27.72 4.52
C VAL A 275 13.40 -27.55 6.00
N PRO A 276 13.91 -28.43 6.89
CA PRO A 276 13.71 -28.28 8.32
C PRO A 276 14.20 -26.92 8.83
N GLY A 277 13.47 -26.33 9.75
CA GLY A 277 13.83 -25.04 10.35
C GLY A 277 13.38 -23.82 9.57
N ILE A 278 12.82 -23.96 8.37
CA ILE A 278 12.14 -22.87 7.64
C ILE A 278 10.71 -22.73 8.15
N GLY A 279 10.36 -21.52 8.60
CA GLY A 279 8.99 -21.08 8.81
C GLY A 279 8.54 -20.13 7.71
N PHE A 280 7.24 -19.85 7.68
CA PHE A 280 6.64 -18.92 6.74
C PHE A 280 5.74 -17.92 7.48
N ARG A 281 5.53 -16.76 6.85
CA ARG A 281 4.49 -15.82 7.22
C ARG A 281 3.15 -16.53 7.40
N ARG A 282 2.45 -16.24 8.51
CA ARG A 282 1.07 -16.69 8.69
C ARG A 282 0.13 -15.85 7.81
N LEU A 283 -0.63 -16.52 6.96
CA LEU A 283 -1.69 -15.89 6.15
C LEU A 283 -3.03 -16.05 6.87
N ILE A 284 -3.74 -14.95 7.08
CA ILE A 284 -5.07 -14.95 7.71
C ILE A 284 -6.13 -15.44 6.72
N ASP A 285 -6.00 -15.00 5.47
CA ASP A 285 -6.81 -15.45 4.36
C ASP A 285 -5.89 -15.90 3.22
N PRO A 286 -5.55 -17.19 3.14
CA PRO A 286 -4.68 -17.70 2.08
C PRO A 286 -5.24 -17.50 0.67
N GLU A 287 -6.57 -17.56 0.52
CA GLU A 287 -7.24 -17.35 -0.76
C GLU A 287 -7.25 -15.88 -1.18
N GLY A 288 -7.12 -14.98 -0.20
CA GLY A 288 -7.04 -13.54 -0.43
C GLY A 288 -5.64 -13.01 -0.72
N ASP A 289 -4.61 -13.83 -0.51
CA ASP A 289 -3.21 -13.46 -0.77
C ASP A 289 -2.95 -13.20 -2.26
N LEU A 290 -2.38 -12.04 -2.60
CA LEU A 290 -1.93 -11.72 -3.97
C LEU A 290 -0.80 -12.63 -4.42
N ALA A 291 -0.05 -13.17 -3.46
CA ALA A 291 1.12 -14.01 -3.69
C ALA A 291 2.33 -13.28 -4.29
N SER A 292 2.39 -11.96 -4.21
CA SER A 292 3.52 -11.16 -4.74
C SER A 292 4.85 -11.40 -4.02
N HIS A 293 4.80 -11.94 -2.80
CA HIS A 293 5.98 -12.25 -1.99
C HIS A 293 5.79 -13.57 -1.22
N LEU A 294 6.87 -14.31 -1.05
CA LEU A 294 6.97 -15.42 -0.11
C LEU A 294 7.91 -15.00 1.03
N VAL A 295 7.35 -14.77 2.21
CA VAL A 295 8.16 -14.44 3.40
C VAL A 295 8.56 -15.70 4.11
N VAL A 296 9.88 -15.90 4.21
CA VAL A 296 10.54 -17.00 4.89
C VAL A 296 11.07 -16.52 6.23
N VAL A 297 10.79 -17.27 7.28
CA VAL A 297 11.27 -17.00 8.65
C VAL A 297 12.29 -18.08 9.02
N LEU A 298 13.50 -17.65 9.33
CA LEU A 298 14.62 -18.50 9.67
C LEU A 298 14.82 -18.62 11.19
N PRO A 299 15.52 -19.66 11.70
CA PRO A 299 15.64 -19.89 13.13
C PRO A 299 16.28 -18.74 13.90
N THR A 300 17.33 -18.14 13.35
CA THR A 300 18.05 -17.02 13.99
C THR A 300 18.34 -15.91 12.99
N ARG A 301 18.69 -14.75 13.51
CA ARG A 301 19.15 -13.59 12.73
C ARG A 301 20.42 -13.91 11.94
N GLU A 302 21.38 -14.58 12.58
CA GLU A 302 22.69 -14.91 11.98
C GLU A 302 22.51 -15.82 10.77
N ILE A 303 21.63 -16.82 10.88
CA ILE A 303 21.27 -17.72 9.77
C ILE A 303 20.60 -16.91 8.65
N ALA A 304 19.67 -16.03 8.99
CA ALA A 304 18.98 -15.21 8.00
C ALA A 304 19.92 -14.27 7.24
N GLU A 305 20.85 -13.62 7.94
CA GLU A 305 21.87 -12.77 7.34
C GLU A 305 22.82 -13.55 6.42
N ALA A 306 23.24 -14.76 6.83
CA ALA A 306 24.10 -15.63 6.03
C ALA A 306 23.37 -16.12 4.76
N VAL A 307 22.13 -16.60 4.88
CA VAL A 307 21.31 -17.04 3.75
C VAL A 307 21.05 -15.87 2.81
N ALA A 308 20.61 -14.72 3.32
CA ALA A 308 20.33 -13.52 2.51
C ALA A 308 21.55 -13.12 1.68
N LYS A 309 22.73 -13.04 2.32
CA LYS A 309 23.98 -12.70 1.65
C LYS A 309 24.34 -13.68 0.52
N GLU A 310 24.19 -14.99 0.76
CA GLU A 310 24.60 -16.02 -0.21
C GLU A 310 23.62 -16.13 -1.40
N VAL A 311 22.31 -15.86 -1.20
CA VAL A 311 21.34 -15.81 -2.30
C VAL A 311 21.30 -14.45 -3.00
N GLY A 312 22.03 -13.44 -2.52
CA GLY A 312 22.00 -12.07 -3.08
C GLY A 312 20.73 -11.31 -2.68
N SER A 313 20.26 -11.47 -1.43
CA SER A 313 19.09 -10.79 -0.86
C SER A 313 19.47 -10.01 0.40
N ILE A 314 18.45 -9.53 1.10
CA ILE A 314 18.54 -8.87 2.40
C ILE A 314 17.55 -9.49 3.38
N THR A 315 17.79 -9.36 4.69
CA THR A 315 16.73 -9.56 5.68
C THR A 315 15.74 -8.41 5.63
N LEU A 316 14.48 -8.65 5.95
CA LEU A 316 13.46 -7.59 6.00
C LEU A 316 13.86 -6.46 6.98
N GLY A 317 14.53 -6.81 8.10
CA GLY A 317 15.03 -5.85 9.08
C GLY A 317 16.12 -4.90 8.56
N ALA A 318 16.70 -5.17 7.39
CA ALA A 318 17.71 -4.31 6.76
C ALA A 318 17.12 -3.25 5.82
N SER A 319 15.79 -3.28 5.55
CA SER A 319 15.16 -2.35 4.61
C SER A 319 15.14 -0.91 5.12
N GLY A 320 15.85 -0.01 4.43
CA GLY A 320 15.95 1.41 4.78
C GLY A 320 14.66 2.23 4.54
N TRP A 321 13.75 1.74 3.72
CA TRP A 321 12.51 2.43 3.33
C TRP A 321 11.24 1.84 3.95
N HIS A 322 11.35 0.66 4.61
CA HIS A 322 10.19 -0.07 5.10
C HIS A 322 10.26 -0.39 6.61
N VAL A 323 11.39 -0.20 7.27
CA VAL A 323 11.53 -0.46 8.70
C VAL A 323 11.82 0.84 9.44
N TYR A 324 10.95 1.20 10.36
CA TYR A 324 11.03 2.47 11.10
C TYR A 324 12.42 2.74 11.69
N SER A 325 13.09 1.70 12.24
CA SER A 325 14.40 1.82 12.88
C SER A 325 15.55 2.10 11.91
N LYS A 326 15.30 2.02 10.60
CA LYS A 326 16.23 2.36 9.51
C LYS A 326 15.89 3.69 8.82
N MET A 327 14.77 4.30 9.17
CA MET A 327 14.32 5.59 8.64
C MET A 327 14.87 6.72 9.52
N ASP A 328 16.10 7.15 9.28
CA ASP A 328 16.80 8.17 10.09
C ASP A 328 16.03 9.50 10.16
N HIS A 329 15.30 9.88 9.12
CA HIS A 329 14.45 11.06 9.08
C HIS A 329 13.19 10.92 9.95
N VAL A 330 12.63 9.71 10.12
CA VAL A 330 11.54 9.43 11.06
C VAL A 330 12.07 9.51 12.51
N LEU A 331 13.16 8.78 12.79
CA LEU A 331 13.77 8.77 14.13
C LEU A 331 14.18 10.19 14.58
N ALA A 332 14.72 10.99 13.65
CA ALA A 332 15.13 12.35 13.92
C ALA A 332 14.01 13.39 13.79
N ARG A 333 12.76 12.97 13.51
CA ARG A 333 11.58 13.85 13.36
C ARG A 333 11.81 15.00 12.38
N ARG A 334 12.44 14.73 11.23
CA ARG A 334 12.75 15.76 10.23
C ARG A 334 11.55 16.01 9.32
N THR A 335 11.12 17.26 9.24
CA THR A 335 10.17 17.75 8.26
C THR A 335 10.84 18.71 7.28
N ALA A 336 10.24 18.94 6.12
CA ALA A 336 10.79 19.83 5.10
C ALA A 336 11.00 21.29 5.61
N THR A 337 10.12 21.77 6.49
CA THR A 337 10.20 23.12 7.06
C THR A 337 11.01 23.17 8.35
N GLY A 338 11.22 22.04 9.01
CA GLY A 338 11.78 21.96 10.36
C GLY A 338 10.95 22.63 11.46
N LYS A 339 9.70 23.00 11.16
CA LYS A 339 8.78 23.71 12.05
C LYS A 339 7.36 23.18 11.85
N GLY A 340 6.53 23.36 12.89
CA GLY A 340 5.11 23.01 12.84
C GLY A 340 4.83 21.60 13.36
N CYS A 341 3.53 21.28 13.47
CA CYS A 341 3.07 20.00 13.95
C CYS A 341 3.40 18.85 12.99
N PRO A 342 3.58 17.63 13.52
CA PRO A 342 3.45 17.28 14.94
C PRO A 342 4.72 17.51 15.78
N PHE A 343 5.87 17.81 15.19
CA PHE A 343 7.17 17.67 15.88
C PHE A 343 7.66 18.95 16.55
N ASP A 344 7.22 20.09 16.11
CA ASP A 344 7.58 21.41 16.63
C ASP A 344 6.34 22.31 16.72
N CYS A 345 5.27 21.81 17.30
CA CYS A 345 4.09 22.59 17.61
C CYS A 345 4.22 23.13 19.04
N GLY A 346 4.14 24.43 19.24
CA GLY A 346 4.24 25.04 20.55
C GLY A 346 3.08 24.70 21.53
N HIS A 347 2.37 23.58 21.33
CA HIS A 347 1.27 23.12 22.16
C HIS A 347 1.76 22.10 23.18
N PRO A 348 1.76 22.43 24.49
CA PRO A 348 2.35 21.57 25.52
C PRO A 348 1.64 20.21 25.69
N ASP A 349 0.39 20.11 25.29
CA ASP A 349 -0.42 18.89 25.44
C ASP A 349 -0.39 17.97 24.22
N HIS A 350 0.30 18.38 23.13
CA HIS A 350 0.41 17.57 21.94
C HIS A 350 1.49 16.51 22.09
N ASN A 351 1.16 15.29 21.65
CA ASN A 351 2.15 14.26 21.47
C ASN A 351 3.04 14.64 20.28
N THR A 352 4.29 14.95 20.54
CA THR A 352 5.26 15.30 19.48
C THR A 352 5.92 14.06 18.87
N GLY A 353 5.48 12.85 19.25
CA GLY A 353 6.11 11.58 18.89
C GLY A 353 7.51 11.46 19.51
N ASN A 354 7.86 10.26 19.90
CA ASN A 354 9.22 9.94 20.33
C ASN A 354 9.62 8.61 19.70
N TYR A 355 10.63 8.64 18.82
CA TYR A 355 11.01 7.48 18.03
C TYR A 355 12.46 7.14 18.26
N TRP A 356 12.75 5.86 18.53
CA TRP A 356 14.11 5.36 18.66
C TRP A 356 14.21 3.93 18.12
N ALA A 357 15.37 3.54 17.67
CA ALA A 357 15.61 2.17 17.23
C ALA A 357 15.46 1.19 18.41
N GLY A 358 14.69 0.12 18.23
CA GLY A 358 14.39 -0.85 19.27
C GLY A 358 13.10 -0.57 20.06
N MET A 359 12.31 0.45 19.70
CA MET A 359 11.02 0.73 20.36
C MET A 359 9.93 -0.31 20.02
N LEU A 360 10.11 -1.09 18.97
CA LEU A 360 9.20 -2.16 18.54
C LEU A 360 9.94 -3.52 18.54
N PRO A 361 10.20 -4.09 19.74
CA PRO A 361 11.06 -5.26 19.87
C PRO A 361 10.51 -6.52 19.21
N GLN A 362 9.17 -6.70 19.15
CA GLN A 362 8.53 -7.84 18.47
C GLN A 362 8.80 -7.76 16.95
N SER A 363 8.55 -6.62 16.37
CA SER A 363 8.80 -6.35 14.94
C SER A 363 10.28 -6.49 14.60
N ASP A 364 11.15 -5.87 15.38
CA ASP A 364 12.59 -5.91 15.14
C ASP A 364 13.13 -7.35 15.17
N ALA A 365 12.71 -8.17 16.15
CA ALA A 365 13.12 -9.58 16.27
C ALA A 365 12.60 -10.44 15.11
N LEU A 366 11.34 -10.21 14.68
CA LEU A 366 10.73 -10.94 13.57
C LEU A 366 11.41 -10.60 12.24
N LEU A 367 11.54 -9.29 11.94
CA LEU A 367 12.10 -8.80 10.68
C LEU A 367 13.58 -9.14 10.52
N ALA A 368 14.36 -9.16 11.61
CA ALA A 368 15.78 -9.50 11.59
C ALA A 368 16.07 -10.93 11.10
N ARG A 369 15.15 -11.87 11.34
CA ARG A 369 15.27 -13.29 10.94
C ARG A 369 14.43 -13.68 9.73
N SER A 370 13.90 -12.72 9.01
CA SER A 370 13.00 -12.95 7.88
C SER A 370 13.58 -12.45 6.57
N ILE A 371 13.35 -13.22 5.50
CA ILE A 371 13.72 -12.87 4.11
C ILE A 371 12.47 -12.92 3.27
N SER A 372 12.28 -11.93 2.40
CA SER A 372 11.24 -11.98 1.39
C SER A 372 11.82 -12.43 0.05
N ILE A 373 11.19 -13.44 -0.56
CA ILE A 373 11.43 -13.85 -1.94
C ILE A 373 10.36 -13.17 -2.79
N GLY A 374 10.77 -12.36 -3.76
CA GLY A 374 9.85 -11.70 -4.69
C GLY A 374 9.21 -12.72 -5.63
N ILE A 375 7.89 -12.68 -5.75
CA ILE A 375 7.15 -13.52 -6.70
C ILE A 375 6.48 -12.57 -7.71
N GLY A 376 7.20 -12.22 -8.75
CA GLY A 376 6.76 -11.24 -9.76
C GLY A 376 7.10 -9.78 -9.41
N ILE A 377 7.64 -9.52 -8.23
CA ILE A 377 8.12 -8.19 -7.82
C ILE A 377 9.54 -8.34 -7.30
N LYS A 378 10.52 -7.72 -7.97
CA LYS A 378 11.89 -7.62 -7.48
C LYS A 378 12.13 -6.21 -6.95
N ASP A 379 12.25 -6.08 -5.65
CA ASP A 379 12.53 -4.81 -4.96
C ASP A 379 13.85 -4.91 -4.20
N VAL A 380 14.82 -4.07 -4.54
CA VAL A 380 16.14 -4.03 -3.89
C VAL A 380 16.07 -3.75 -2.39
N ASN A 381 14.98 -3.14 -1.91
CA ASN A 381 14.77 -2.80 -0.52
C ASN A 381 13.95 -3.82 0.28
N LEU A 382 13.29 -4.78 -0.41
CA LEU A 382 12.43 -5.78 0.25
C LEU A 382 12.72 -7.20 -0.22
N ALA A 383 12.87 -7.41 -1.53
CA ALA A 383 12.97 -8.72 -2.14
C ALA A 383 13.87 -8.67 -3.39
N PRO A 384 15.19 -8.46 -3.25
CA PRO A 384 16.10 -8.45 -4.40
C PRO A 384 16.20 -9.82 -5.10
N TYR A 385 16.02 -10.90 -4.33
CA TYR A 385 15.99 -12.28 -4.83
C TYR A 385 14.56 -12.72 -5.14
N GLY A 386 14.34 -13.38 -6.26
CA GLY A 386 13.02 -13.89 -6.64
C GLY A 386 12.78 -13.93 -8.15
N LEU A 387 11.51 -13.87 -8.53
CA LEU A 387 10.95 -14.06 -9.86
C LEU A 387 10.40 -12.76 -10.44
N ARG A 388 10.31 -12.71 -11.77
CA ARG A 388 9.48 -11.75 -12.51
C ARG A 388 8.08 -12.32 -12.75
N VAL A 389 7.11 -11.48 -13.14
CA VAL A 389 5.78 -11.97 -13.50
C VAL A 389 5.81 -12.82 -14.78
N SER A 390 6.75 -12.57 -15.67
CA SER A 390 6.97 -13.35 -16.90
C SER A 390 7.58 -14.73 -16.67
N ASP A 391 8.23 -14.97 -15.50
CA ASP A 391 8.85 -16.25 -15.17
C ASP A 391 7.79 -17.34 -14.95
N ASP A 392 8.12 -18.57 -15.34
CA ASP A 392 7.25 -19.75 -15.25
C ASP A 392 7.59 -20.66 -14.07
N GLY A 393 6.89 -21.79 -13.97
CA GLY A 393 7.12 -22.78 -12.94
C GLY A 393 8.52 -23.40 -12.94
N ALA A 394 9.21 -23.48 -14.11
CA ALA A 394 10.58 -23.96 -14.18
C ALA A 394 11.55 -22.96 -13.54
N ALA A 395 11.37 -21.68 -13.80
CA ALA A 395 12.14 -20.63 -13.13
C ALA A 395 11.84 -20.60 -11.64
N ALA A 396 10.58 -20.80 -11.23
CA ALA A 396 10.19 -20.89 -9.81
C ALA A 396 10.88 -22.08 -9.11
N GLN A 397 11.00 -23.20 -9.78
CA GLN A 397 11.73 -24.35 -9.26
C GLN A 397 13.21 -24.03 -9.01
N VAL A 398 13.89 -23.40 -9.98
CA VAL A 398 15.31 -23.00 -9.84
C VAL A 398 15.51 -22.05 -8.65
N VAL A 399 14.63 -21.06 -8.51
CA VAL A 399 14.68 -20.10 -7.38
C VAL A 399 14.45 -20.82 -6.06
N GLY A 400 13.47 -21.71 -5.98
CA GLY A 400 13.19 -22.49 -4.77
C GLY A 400 14.33 -23.42 -4.37
N GLU A 401 14.86 -24.20 -5.33
CA GLU A 401 15.96 -25.14 -5.09
C GLU A 401 17.25 -24.44 -4.63
N ARG A 402 17.58 -23.31 -5.28
CA ARG A 402 18.76 -22.53 -4.88
C ARG A 402 18.62 -21.98 -3.46
N PHE A 403 17.45 -21.44 -3.10
CA PHE A 403 17.23 -20.97 -1.74
C PHE A 403 17.27 -22.12 -0.73
N ALA A 404 16.66 -23.27 -1.05
CA ALA A 404 16.65 -24.46 -0.20
C ALA A 404 18.05 -25.02 0.04
N GLU A 405 18.90 -25.09 -1.01
CA GLU A 405 20.31 -25.50 -0.90
C GLU A 405 21.07 -24.63 0.10
N VAL A 406 20.97 -23.30 -0.08
CA VAL A 406 21.66 -22.35 0.80
C VAL A 406 21.12 -22.40 2.22
N ALA A 407 19.80 -22.51 2.39
CA ALA A 407 19.18 -22.59 3.71
C ALA A 407 19.64 -23.85 4.47
N ARG A 408 19.64 -25.03 3.82
CA ARG A 408 20.16 -26.29 4.45
C ARG A 408 21.60 -26.16 4.89
N LYS A 409 22.44 -25.51 4.10
CA LYS A 409 23.85 -25.28 4.43
C LYS A 409 24.06 -24.48 5.71
N HIS A 410 23.18 -23.50 6.00
CA HIS A 410 23.32 -22.61 7.14
C HIS A 410 22.47 -23.01 8.35
N ILE A 411 21.41 -23.79 8.15
CA ILE A 411 20.56 -24.28 9.25
C ILE A 411 21.22 -25.52 9.89
N GLY A 412 21.89 -26.36 9.12
CA GLY A 412 22.56 -27.59 9.57
C GLY A 412 21.78 -28.83 9.24
#